data_094ab082e8ecd7a4615b2e1e736168bf
#
_entry.id   094ab082e8ecd7a4615b2e1e736168bf
#
_cell.length_a   1.000
_cell.length_b   1.000
_cell.length_c   1.000
_cell.angle_alpha   90.00
_cell.angle_beta   90.00
_cell.angle_gamma   90.00
#
_symmetry.space_group_name_H-M   'P 1'
#
loop_
_entity.id
_entity.type
_entity.pdbx_description
1 polymer ?
#
loop_
_entity_poly.entity_id
_entity_poly.type
_entity_poly.pdbx_seq_one_letter_code
_entity_poly.pdbx_strand_id
1 'polypeptide(L)'
;MLTGGEGRIQEGFRAWSGGAARELYILGAGRRVPVARIVPEGLRIPAEALSRVHVEGWSENTLENAFAAKSAVGERRYSSVILVTSDYHIPRAVLVFRKVLPGDVSLSTIRVRPEGGAGASWRWARRHFIEGWKYWGYRILLRWE
;
A
#
# COMPACT_ATOMS: atom_id res chain seq x y z
N MET A 1 -0.77 -3.13 -1.97
CA MET A 1 -0.04 -2.63 -0.80
C MET A 1 0.97 -1.56 -1.21
N LEU A 2 1.33 -0.64 -0.31
CA LEU A 2 2.32 0.41 -0.58
C LEU A 2 3.70 0.00 -0.05
N THR A 3 4.74 0.12 -0.88
CA THR A 3 6.13 -0.15 -0.49
C THR A 3 6.74 0.97 0.37
N GLY A 4 8.02 0.87 0.70
CA GLY A 4 8.77 1.91 1.40
C GLY A 4 8.64 1.92 2.93
N GLY A 5 8.07 0.89 3.54
CA GLY A 5 8.01 0.69 4.99
C GLY A 5 8.27 -0.76 5.38
N GLU A 6 8.97 -0.93 6.50
CA GLU A 6 9.29 -2.23 7.05
C GLU A 6 8.02 -3.03 7.38
N GLY A 7 8.05 -4.35 7.14
CA GLY A 7 6.94 -5.26 7.41
C GLY A 7 5.74 -5.20 6.47
N ARG A 8 5.63 -4.19 5.60
CA ARG A 8 4.46 -4.05 4.71
C ARG A 8 4.38 -5.18 3.69
N ILE A 9 5.52 -5.59 3.14
CA ILE A 9 5.59 -6.67 2.15
C ILE A 9 5.14 -7.98 2.80
N GLN A 10 5.69 -8.30 3.95
CA GLN A 10 5.33 -9.49 4.72
C GLN A 10 3.83 -9.54 5.03
N GLU A 11 3.28 -8.43 5.54
CA GLU A 11 1.86 -8.36 5.88
C GLU A 11 0.95 -8.40 4.64
N GLY A 12 1.35 -7.76 3.54
CA GLY A 12 0.63 -7.84 2.28
C GLY A 12 0.53 -9.28 1.75
N PHE A 13 1.65 -10.00 1.74
CA PHE A 13 1.68 -11.40 1.35
C PHE A 13 0.91 -12.30 2.33
N ARG A 14 1.01 -12.05 3.64
CA ARG A 14 0.25 -12.79 4.66
C ARG A 14 -1.26 -12.64 4.47
N ALA A 15 -1.75 -11.40 4.31
CA ALA A 15 -3.15 -11.13 4.09
C ALA A 15 -3.67 -11.78 2.79
N TRP A 16 -2.91 -11.67 1.71
CA TRP A 16 -3.27 -12.26 0.43
C TRP A 16 -3.26 -13.79 0.48
N SER A 17 -2.20 -14.42 0.98
CA SER A 17 -2.12 -15.90 1.10
C SER A 17 -3.13 -16.47 2.11
N GLY A 18 -3.54 -15.67 3.09
CA GLY A 18 -4.63 -15.98 4.03
C GLY A 18 -6.04 -15.80 3.44
N GLY A 19 -6.16 -15.45 2.16
CA GLY A 19 -7.44 -15.35 1.46
C GLY A 19 -8.20 -14.03 1.65
N ALA A 20 -7.58 -13.01 2.26
CA ALA A 20 -8.22 -11.69 2.42
C ALA A 20 -8.46 -10.97 1.08
N ALA A 21 -7.67 -11.28 0.06
CA ALA A 21 -7.82 -10.71 -1.28
C ALA A 21 -7.52 -11.76 -2.36
N ARG A 22 -8.13 -11.58 -3.53
CA ARG A 22 -7.92 -12.47 -4.69
C ARG A 22 -6.58 -12.21 -5.36
N GLU A 23 -6.17 -10.95 -5.43
CA GLU A 23 -4.93 -10.52 -6.08
C GLU A 23 -4.16 -9.55 -5.19
N LEU A 24 -2.84 -9.54 -5.34
CA LEU A 24 -1.93 -8.68 -4.60
C LEU A 24 -1.24 -7.70 -5.55
N TYR A 25 -1.43 -6.40 -5.33
CA TYR A 25 -0.72 -5.34 -6.03
C TYR A 25 0.32 -4.71 -5.11
N ILE A 26 1.57 -4.70 -5.55
CA ILE A 26 2.71 -4.12 -4.85
C ILE A 26 3.06 -2.81 -5.58
N LEU A 27 2.71 -1.67 -4.99
CA LEU A 27 2.81 -0.36 -5.61
C LEU A 27 4.06 0.39 -5.14
N GLY A 28 4.77 1.01 -6.07
CA GLY A 28 5.98 1.77 -5.80
C GLY A 28 7.20 0.88 -5.45
N ALA A 29 7.29 -0.31 -6.02
CA ALA A 29 8.39 -1.24 -5.75
C ALA A 29 9.72 -0.84 -6.40
N GLY A 30 9.72 0.21 -7.24
CA GLY A 30 10.85 0.57 -8.07
C GLY A 30 10.85 -0.18 -9.42
N ARG A 31 11.58 0.38 -10.37
CA ARG A 31 11.58 -0.12 -11.75
C ARG A 31 12.16 -1.53 -11.85
N ARG A 32 11.44 -2.43 -12.52
CA ARG A 32 11.88 -3.78 -12.92
C ARG A 32 12.28 -4.71 -11.76
N VAL A 33 11.61 -4.64 -10.62
CA VAL A 33 11.81 -5.62 -9.56
C VAL A 33 10.96 -6.85 -9.85
N PRO A 34 11.57 -8.03 -10.09
CA PRO A 34 10.80 -9.26 -10.35
C PRO A 34 10.08 -9.72 -9.08
N VAL A 35 8.86 -10.25 -9.25
CA VAL A 35 8.02 -10.76 -8.14
C VAL A 35 8.81 -11.70 -7.23
N ALA A 36 9.61 -12.61 -7.80
CA ALA A 36 10.39 -13.58 -7.05
C ALA A 36 11.35 -12.96 -6.02
N ARG A 37 11.82 -11.72 -6.26
CA ARG A 37 12.69 -11.00 -5.30
C ARG A 37 11.92 -10.30 -4.19
N ILE A 38 10.61 -10.17 -4.32
CA ILE A 38 9.76 -9.47 -3.36
C ILE A 38 9.07 -10.46 -2.42
N VAL A 39 8.95 -11.72 -2.82
CA VAL A 39 8.38 -12.77 -1.97
C VAL A 39 9.20 -12.86 -0.69
N PRO A 40 8.57 -12.73 0.50
CA PRO A 40 9.29 -12.84 1.77
C PRO A 40 9.94 -14.22 1.95
N GLU A 41 11.14 -14.23 2.50
CA GLU A 41 11.84 -15.47 2.85
C GLU A 41 10.98 -16.32 3.80
N GLY A 42 10.97 -17.63 3.56
CA GLY A 42 10.17 -18.57 4.35
C GLY A 42 8.69 -18.68 3.95
N LEU A 43 8.19 -17.83 3.08
CA LEU A 43 6.81 -17.95 2.58
C LEU A 43 6.78 -18.85 1.34
N ARG A 44 6.16 -20.02 1.46
CA ARG A 44 5.98 -20.94 0.34
C ARG A 44 4.72 -20.57 -0.44
N ILE A 45 4.91 -19.98 -1.60
CA ILE A 45 3.83 -19.61 -2.52
C ILE A 45 3.94 -20.52 -3.75
N PRO A 46 2.88 -21.25 -4.13
CA PRO A 46 2.86 -22.02 -5.36
C PRO A 46 3.12 -21.10 -6.58
N ALA A 47 3.88 -21.59 -7.55
CA ALA A 47 4.27 -20.80 -8.72
C ALA A 47 3.04 -20.27 -9.51
N GLU A 48 2.00 -21.10 -9.62
CA GLU A 48 0.73 -20.74 -10.25
C GLU A 48 0.01 -19.59 -9.51
N ALA A 49 0.17 -19.47 -8.21
CA ALA A 49 -0.41 -18.37 -7.44
C ALA A 49 0.32 -17.04 -7.68
N LEU A 50 1.60 -17.06 -8.06
CA LEU A 50 2.37 -15.84 -8.34
C LEU A 50 1.82 -15.05 -9.54
N SER A 51 1.07 -15.68 -10.44
CA SER A 51 0.36 -15.00 -11.52
C SER A 51 -0.67 -13.97 -11.03
N ARG A 52 -1.09 -14.04 -9.77
CA ARG A 52 -1.99 -13.11 -9.09
C ARG A 52 -1.27 -12.04 -8.26
N VAL A 53 0.06 -11.99 -8.36
CA VAL A 53 0.89 -10.96 -7.71
C VAL A 53 1.42 -10.01 -8.77
N HIS A 54 1.06 -8.75 -8.68
CA HIS A 54 1.41 -7.70 -9.62
C HIS A 54 2.35 -6.69 -8.96
N VAL A 55 3.45 -6.38 -9.65
CA VAL A 55 4.44 -5.40 -9.18
C VAL A 55 4.38 -4.19 -10.11
N GLU A 56 4.09 -3.05 -9.50
CA GLU A 56 4.08 -1.75 -10.17
C GLU A 56 5.30 -0.95 -9.67
N GLY A 57 6.10 -0.42 -10.58
CA GLY A 57 7.38 0.20 -10.26
C GLY A 57 7.57 1.63 -10.75
N TRP A 58 6.54 2.28 -11.29
CA TRP A 58 6.64 3.67 -11.76
C TRP A 58 6.17 4.70 -10.74
N SER A 59 5.35 4.31 -9.76
CA SER A 59 4.85 5.22 -8.74
C SER A 59 5.92 5.62 -7.74
N GLU A 60 6.15 6.91 -7.58
CA GLU A 60 7.15 7.48 -6.67
C GLU A 60 6.51 8.12 -5.42
N ASN A 61 5.20 8.36 -5.46
CA ASN A 61 4.47 9.00 -4.38
C ASN A 61 3.07 8.40 -4.16
N THR A 62 2.39 8.83 -3.09
CA THR A 62 1.08 8.27 -2.72
C THR A 62 -0.02 8.54 -3.74
N LEU A 63 0.04 9.68 -4.43
CA LEU A 63 -0.97 10.02 -5.44
C LEU A 63 -0.81 9.12 -6.67
N GLU A 64 0.40 8.91 -7.14
CA GLU A 64 0.70 7.98 -8.23
C GLU A 64 0.31 6.54 -7.89
N ASN A 65 0.61 6.10 -6.66
CA ASN A 65 0.15 4.80 -6.16
C ASN A 65 -1.39 4.68 -6.20
N ALA A 66 -2.12 5.75 -5.91
CA ALA A 66 -3.58 5.72 -5.97
C ALA A 66 -4.08 5.67 -7.42
N PHE A 67 -3.43 6.35 -8.37
CA PHE A 67 -3.75 6.23 -9.80
C PHE A 67 -3.44 4.84 -10.35
N ALA A 68 -2.32 4.22 -9.96
CA ALA A 68 -2.00 2.85 -10.32
C ALA A 68 -3.08 1.87 -9.80
N ALA A 69 -3.52 2.06 -8.57
CA ALA A 69 -4.61 1.27 -8.00
C ALA A 69 -5.94 1.50 -8.74
N LYS A 70 -6.26 2.75 -9.13
CA LYS A 70 -7.45 3.08 -9.92
C LYS A 70 -7.45 2.37 -11.27
N SER A 71 -6.30 2.36 -11.96
CA SER A 71 -6.16 1.64 -13.24
C SER A 71 -6.46 0.16 -13.08
N ALA A 72 -5.80 -0.49 -12.10
CA ALA A 72 -6.02 -1.90 -11.80
C ALA A 72 -7.48 -2.22 -11.44
N VAL A 73 -8.11 -1.35 -10.64
CA VAL A 73 -9.53 -1.47 -10.26
C VAL A 73 -10.44 -1.39 -11.50
N GLY A 74 -10.19 -0.43 -12.39
CA GLY A 74 -10.98 -0.25 -13.61
C GLY A 74 -10.81 -1.42 -14.60
N GLU A 75 -9.57 -1.83 -14.85
CA GLU A 75 -9.24 -2.92 -15.77
C GLU A 75 -9.85 -4.27 -15.35
N ARG A 76 -9.81 -4.55 -14.06
CA ARG A 76 -10.27 -5.82 -13.48
C ARG A 76 -11.67 -5.75 -12.88
N ARG A 77 -12.31 -4.56 -12.85
CA ARG A 77 -13.63 -4.32 -12.29
C ARG A 77 -13.76 -4.75 -10.83
N TYR A 78 -12.73 -4.44 -10.01
CA TYR A 78 -12.79 -4.73 -8.59
C TYR A 78 -13.76 -3.80 -7.87
N SER A 79 -14.57 -4.37 -6.97
CA SER A 79 -15.49 -3.62 -6.11
C SER A 79 -14.92 -3.29 -4.73
N SER A 80 -13.75 -3.81 -4.39
CA SER A 80 -13.11 -3.57 -3.10
C SER A 80 -11.59 -3.56 -3.18
N VAL A 81 -10.98 -2.73 -2.32
CA VAL A 81 -9.52 -2.59 -2.17
C VAL A 81 -9.18 -2.68 -0.69
N ILE A 82 -8.17 -3.50 -0.37
CA ILE A 82 -7.54 -3.55 0.95
C ILE A 82 -6.19 -2.84 0.85
N LEU A 83 -6.05 -1.70 1.53
CA LEU A 83 -4.83 -0.92 1.55
C LEU A 83 -3.93 -1.35 2.71
N VAL A 84 -2.81 -2.02 2.41
CA VAL A 84 -1.82 -2.43 3.40
C VAL A 84 -0.72 -1.38 3.47
N THR A 85 -0.57 -0.72 4.63
CA THR A 85 0.46 0.30 4.85
C THR A 85 0.72 0.50 6.34
N SER A 86 1.81 1.23 6.70
CA SER A 86 2.12 1.53 8.10
C SER A 86 1.07 2.44 8.72
N ASP A 87 0.86 2.28 10.03
CA ASP A 87 -0.13 3.01 10.81
C ASP A 87 -0.02 4.54 10.66
N TYR A 88 1.21 5.08 10.74
CA TYR A 88 1.47 6.52 10.55
C TYR A 88 1.14 7.03 9.15
N HIS A 89 1.08 6.15 8.13
CA HIS A 89 0.83 6.52 6.75
C HIS A 89 -0.66 6.40 6.37
N ILE A 90 -1.46 5.66 7.14
CA ILE A 90 -2.88 5.40 6.84
C ILE A 90 -3.70 6.67 6.61
N PRO A 91 -3.63 7.71 7.47
CA PRO A 91 -4.47 8.90 7.28
C PRO A 91 -4.27 9.55 5.91
N ARG A 92 -3.01 9.72 5.49
CA ARG A 92 -2.67 10.29 4.19
C ARG A 92 -3.06 9.37 3.03
N ALA A 93 -2.76 8.09 3.14
CA ALA A 93 -3.05 7.13 2.09
C ALA A 93 -4.57 6.98 1.87
N VAL A 94 -5.36 6.87 2.93
CA VAL A 94 -6.82 6.78 2.83
C VAL A 94 -7.42 8.05 2.22
N LEU A 95 -6.95 9.23 2.62
CA LEU A 95 -7.42 10.50 2.05
C LEU A 95 -7.23 10.51 0.53
N VAL A 96 -6.02 10.18 0.06
CA VAL A 96 -5.67 10.21 -1.37
C VAL A 96 -6.42 9.12 -2.14
N PHE A 97 -6.43 7.88 -1.62
CA PHE A 97 -7.10 6.76 -2.28
C PHE A 97 -8.62 6.97 -2.42
N ARG A 98 -9.28 7.51 -1.39
CA ARG A 98 -10.73 7.82 -1.47
C ARG A 98 -11.06 8.90 -2.47
N LYS A 99 -10.14 9.86 -2.72
CA LYS A 99 -10.33 10.89 -3.74
C LYS A 99 -10.13 10.35 -5.17
N VAL A 100 -9.25 9.38 -5.34
CA VAL A 100 -8.84 8.88 -6.65
C VAL A 100 -9.66 7.67 -7.10
N LEU A 101 -9.97 6.75 -6.19
CA LEU A 101 -10.78 5.56 -6.51
C LEU A 101 -12.23 5.93 -6.83
N PRO A 102 -12.91 5.16 -7.69
CA PRO A 102 -14.35 5.29 -7.91
C PRO A 102 -15.14 5.19 -6.59
N GLY A 103 -16.21 5.96 -6.47
CA GLY A 103 -16.99 6.05 -5.23
C GLY A 103 -17.72 4.77 -4.81
N ASP A 104 -17.94 3.87 -5.76
CA ASP A 104 -18.55 2.54 -5.57
C ASP A 104 -17.55 1.47 -5.10
N VAL A 105 -16.24 1.81 -5.08
CA VAL A 105 -15.19 0.89 -4.61
C VAL A 105 -15.02 0.99 -3.10
N SER A 106 -15.27 -0.11 -2.41
CA SER A 106 -15.03 -0.22 -0.97
C SER A 106 -13.54 -0.19 -0.64
N LEU A 107 -13.12 0.70 0.28
CA LEU A 107 -11.74 0.83 0.73
C LEU A 107 -11.62 0.46 2.21
N SER A 108 -10.87 -0.59 2.49
CA SER A 108 -10.47 -1.01 3.85
C SER A 108 -8.95 -0.95 4.05
N THR A 109 -8.49 -1.07 5.28
CA THR A 109 -7.05 -0.93 5.60
C THR A 109 -6.56 -2.05 6.51
N ILE A 110 -5.34 -2.53 6.24
CA ILE A 110 -4.55 -3.35 7.15
C ILE A 110 -3.36 -2.51 7.63
N ARG A 111 -3.24 -2.38 8.95
CA ARG A 111 -2.20 -1.58 9.61
C ARG A 111 -0.96 -2.42 9.86
N VAL A 112 0.16 -1.93 9.37
CA VAL A 112 1.47 -2.52 9.69
C VAL A 112 2.14 -1.69 10.76
N ARG A 113 2.42 -2.31 11.90
CA ARG A 113 3.23 -1.69 12.96
C ARG A 113 4.68 -2.11 12.78
N PRO A 114 5.64 -1.19 12.80
CA PRO A 114 7.05 -1.54 12.77
C PRO A 114 7.38 -2.39 14.01
N GLU A 115 8.06 -3.51 13.80
CA GLU A 115 8.65 -4.26 14.90
C GLU A 115 9.85 -3.46 15.44
N GLY A 116 9.76 -2.93 16.69
CA GLY A 116 10.87 -2.20 17.27
C GLY A 116 10.57 -1.68 18.67
N GLY A 117 11.40 -2.06 19.63
CA GLY A 117 11.35 -1.68 21.03
C GLY A 117 11.58 -0.17 21.29
N ALA A 118 11.77 0.22 22.56
CA ALA A 118 11.77 1.60 23.08
C ALA A 118 12.66 2.64 22.36
N GLY A 119 13.66 2.25 21.56
CA GLY A 119 14.42 3.15 20.67
C GLY A 119 13.63 3.62 19.43
N ALA A 120 12.46 3.05 19.17
CA ALA A 120 11.59 3.40 18.05
C ALA A 120 10.78 4.69 18.30
N SER A 121 10.67 5.20 19.53
CA SER A 121 9.74 6.28 19.86
C SER A 121 10.05 7.61 19.17
N TRP A 122 11.33 8.01 19.09
CA TRP A 122 11.73 9.24 18.39
C TRP A 122 11.59 9.12 16.86
N ARG A 123 12.02 8.01 16.28
CA ARG A 123 11.84 7.76 14.84
C ARG A 123 10.37 7.65 14.48
N TRP A 124 9.57 7.04 15.32
CA TRP A 124 8.13 6.96 15.20
C TRP A 124 7.48 8.35 15.28
N ALA A 125 7.79 9.15 16.31
CA ALA A 125 7.28 10.51 16.46
C ALA A 125 7.66 11.42 15.28
N ARG A 126 8.91 11.37 14.81
CA ARG A 126 9.37 12.11 13.63
C ARG A 126 8.62 11.69 12.36
N ARG A 127 8.38 10.39 12.16
CA ARG A 127 7.61 9.89 10.99
C ARG A 127 6.17 10.38 11.04
N HIS A 128 5.52 10.35 12.20
CA HIS A 128 4.16 10.87 12.39
C HIS A 128 4.07 12.37 12.12
N PHE A 129 5.05 13.14 12.58
CA PHE A 129 5.12 14.58 12.34
C PHE A 129 5.26 14.89 10.85
N ILE A 130 6.17 14.22 10.14
CA ILE A 130 6.37 14.40 8.69
C ILE A 130 5.11 13.98 7.91
N GLU A 131 4.48 12.88 8.28
CA GLU A 131 3.25 12.41 7.63
C GLU A 131 2.07 13.35 7.93
N GLY A 132 1.97 13.89 9.12
CA GLY A 132 0.98 14.92 9.48
C GLY A 132 1.11 16.16 8.59
N TRP A 133 2.33 16.65 8.37
CA TRP A 133 2.59 17.77 7.47
C TRP A 133 2.21 17.45 6.01
N LYS A 134 2.58 16.28 5.51
CA LYS A 134 2.20 15.81 4.17
C LYS A 134 0.69 15.62 4.04
N TYR A 135 0.02 15.13 5.08
CA TYR A 135 -1.44 14.98 5.11
C TYR A 135 -2.13 16.34 4.91
N TRP A 136 -1.69 17.38 5.64
CA TRP A 136 -2.22 18.73 5.48
C TRP A 136 -1.96 19.30 4.08
N GLY A 137 -0.77 19.08 3.53
CA GLY A 137 -0.45 19.46 2.15
C GLY A 137 -1.41 18.82 1.14
N TYR A 138 -1.66 17.50 1.23
CA TYR A 138 -2.62 16.82 0.37
C TYR A 138 -4.06 17.28 0.60
N ARG A 139 -4.46 17.55 1.84
CA ARG A 139 -5.79 18.04 2.16
C ARG A 139 -6.07 19.41 1.55
N ILE A 140 -5.08 20.28 1.52
CA ILE A 140 -5.17 21.59 0.86
C ILE A 140 -5.24 21.38 -0.65
N LEU A 141 -4.31 20.63 -1.21
CA LEU A 141 -4.17 20.41 -2.66
C LEU A 141 -5.41 19.74 -3.27
N LEU A 142 -6.02 18.80 -2.57
CA LEU A 142 -7.21 18.05 -3.03
C LEU A 142 -8.54 18.77 -2.69
N ARG A 143 -8.50 19.90 -2.01
CA ARG A 143 -9.70 20.71 -1.70
C ARG A 143 -10.08 21.68 -2.81
N TRP A 144 -9.21 21.86 -3.81
CA TRP A 144 -9.37 22.82 -4.90
C TRP A 144 -10.06 22.23 -6.14
N GLU A 145 -10.68 21.07 -6.03
CA GLU A 145 -11.61 20.48 -6.99
C GLU A 145 -12.99 20.34 -6.33
#